data_d875c9d5a131a36cefceba9dae06b651
#
_entry.id   d875c9d5a131a36cefceba9dae06b651
#
_cell.length_a   1.000
_cell.length_b   1.000
_cell.length_c   1.000
_cell.angle_alpha   90.00
_cell.angle_beta   90.00
_cell.angle_gamma   90.00
#
_symmetry.space_group_name_H-M   'P 1'
#
loop_
_entity.id
_entity.type
_entity.pdbx_description
1 polymer ?
#
loop_
_entity_poly.entity_id
_entity_poly.type
_entity_poly.pdbx_seq_one_letter_code
_entity_poly.pdbx_strand_id
1 'polypeptide(L)'
;MKRRLHREENWAFPFISYEPENFDGKMPLVIQLHGAGERGNGQEELERVEIWGFSHLLKAGEYPCMFAFPQCPEDTFWAARVESILRFIDQLIEAYDIDEDRIYLTGLSMGGFGTWYTAMAAPDRFAAIAPVCGGGMAWNADVLTMPVWAFHGAEDKSVAVFHSDDMVARMRKHGLDVRYSRFDGVGHDVWKKTYDEELLNWFLQHKKK
;
A
#
# COMPACT_ATOMS: atom_id res chain seq x y z
N MET A 1 0.53 8.90 -17.78
CA MET A 1 1.00 7.60 -17.21
C MET A 1 0.72 6.46 -18.18
N LYS A 2 1.70 5.61 -18.45
CA LYS A 2 1.56 4.42 -19.29
C LYS A 2 1.04 3.26 -18.46
N ARG A 3 -0.20 2.82 -18.70
CA ARG A 3 -0.83 1.68 -18.03
C ARG A 3 -0.46 0.37 -18.73
N ARG A 4 -0.07 -0.65 -17.96
CA ARG A 4 0.20 -2.01 -18.48
C ARG A 4 -0.41 -3.07 -17.58
N LEU A 5 -0.83 -4.20 -18.18
CA LEU A 5 -1.29 -5.40 -17.50
C LEU A 5 -0.18 -6.46 -17.58
N HIS A 6 0.12 -7.07 -16.43
CA HIS A 6 1.12 -8.13 -16.29
C HIS A 6 0.43 -9.39 -15.76
N ARG A 7 0.38 -10.43 -16.61
CA ARG A 7 -0.31 -11.69 -16.33
C ARG A 7 0.61 -12.90 -16.42
N GLU A 8 1.89 -12.68 -16.66
CA GLU A 8 2.89 -13.71 -16.83
C GLU A 8 3.13 -14.46 -15.50
N GLU A 9 3.25 -15.79 -15.57
CA GLU A 9 3.40 -16.67 -14.40
C GLU A 9 4.71 -16.48 -13.63
N ASN A 10 5.71 -15.81 -14.22
CA ASN A 10 6.97 -15.54 -13.56
C ASN A 10 6.88 -14.46 -12.47
N TRP A 11 5.83 -13.65 -12.45
CA TRP A 11 5.58 -12.68 -11.39
C TRP A 11 4.98 -13.36 -10.15
N ALA A 12 5.32 -12.86 -8.97
CA ALA A 12 4.73 -13.34 -7.71
C ALA A 12 3.21 -13.10 -7.64
N PHE A 13 2.73 -12.07 -8.34
CA PHE A 13 1.32 -11.74 -8.53
C PHE A 13 1.09 -11.20 -9.94
N PRO A 14 -0.05 -11.47 -10.57
CA PRO A 14 -0.52 -10.64 -11.67
C PRO A 14 -0.77 -9.22 -11.15
N PHE A 15 -0.49 -8.20 -11.96
CA PHE A 15 -0.62 -6.81 -11.53
C PHE A 15 -0.89 -5.84 -12.68
N ILE A 16 -1.33 -4.65 -12.33
CA ILE A 16 -1.37 -3.51 -13.24
C ILE A 16 -0.31 -2.50 -12.80
N SER A 17 0.48 -2.00 -13.74
CA SER A 17 1.40 -0.89 -13.52
C SER A 17 0.92 0.39 -14.19
N TYR A 18 1.30 1.52 -13.57
CA TYR A 18 1.32 2.83 -14.18
C TYR A 18 2.73 3.39 -14.08
N GLU A 19 3.29 3.69 -15.24
CA GLU A 19 4.66 4.19 -15.38
C GLU A 19 4.61 5.62 -15.94
N PRO A 20 5.45 6.56 -15.47
CA PRO A 20 5.58 7.87 -16.10
C PRO A 20 6.06 7.70 -17.54
N GLU A 21 5.51 8.50 -18.47
CA GLU A 21 5.89 8.40 -19.89
C GLU A 21 7.34 8.82 -20.12
N ASN A 22 7.78 9.81 -19.37
CA ASN A 22 9.16 10.31 -19.42
C ASN A 22 9.65 10.48 -17.97
N PHE A 23 10.64 9.70 -17.59
CA PHE A 23 11.31 9.82 -16.30
C PHE A 23 12.83 9.62 -16.50
N ASP A 24 13.62 10.51 -15.93
CA ASP A 24 15.08 10.42 -15.98
C ASP A 24 15.60 9.92 -14.63
N GLY A 25 16.37 8.82 -14.68
CA GLY A 25 16.92 8.15 -13.51
C GLY A 25 15.95 7.16 -12.81
N LYS A 26 16.30 6.79 -11.59
CA LYS A 26 15.55 5.78 -10.81
C LYS A 26 14.23 6.31 -10.27
N MET A 27 13.15 5.59 -10.54
CA MET A 27 11.78 5.99 -10.17
C MET A 27 11.41 5.59 -8.73
N PRO A 28 10.73 6.46 -7.97
CA PRO A 28 10.00 6.03 -6.77
C PRO A 28 8.93 4.99 -7.13
N LEU A 29 8.66 4.07 -6.21
CA LEU A 29 7.66 3.01 -6.39
C LEU A 29 6.57 3.11 -5.31
N VAL A 30 5.32 3.18 -5.73
CA VAL A 30 4.15 3.06 -4.86
C VAL A 30 3.45 1.73 -5.14
N ILE A 31 3.34 0.87 -4.12
CA ILE A 31 2.61 -0.39 -4.22
C ILE A 31 1.32 -0.25 -3.43
N GLN A 32 0.20 -0.56 -4.07
CA GLN A 32 -1.12 -0.52 -3.44
C GLN A 32 -1.76 -1.90 -3.39
N LEU A 33 -2.03 -2.39 -2.17
CA LEU A 33 -2.73 -3.64 -1.91
C LEU A 33 -4.24 -3.39 -1.80
N HIS A 34 -5.01 -4.07 -2.61
CA HIS A 34 -6.47 -3.94 -2.67
C HIS A 34 -7.20 -4.60 -1.47
N GLY A 35 -8.50 -4.37 -1.34
CA GLY A 35 -9.37 -5.01 -0.35
C GLY A 35 -9.76 -6.45 -0.69
N ALA A 36 -10.62 -7.05 0.11
CA ALA A 36 -11.01 -8.45 -0.07
C ALA A 36 -11.88 -8.69 -1.32
N GLY A 37 -12.60 -7.68 -1.79
CA GLY A 37 -13.51 -7.78 -2.93
C GLY A 37 -12.82 -7.83 -4.31
N GLU A 38 -11.57 -7.42 -4.39
CA GLU A 38 -10.81 -7.31 -5.63
C GLU A 38 -9.87 -8.50 -5.89
N ARG A 39 -9.93 -9.53 -5.04
CA ARG A 39 -9.22 -10.80 -5.24
C ARG A 39 -9.61 -11.44 -6.58
N GLY A 40 -8.71 -12.22 -7.16
CA GLY A 40 -8.96 -12.85 -8.44
C GLY A 40 -7.84 -13.77 -8.88
N ASN A 41 -7.97 -14.27 -10.11
CA ASN A 41 -7.04 -15.22 -10.73
C ASN A 41 -6.09 -14.57 -11.74
N GLY A 42 -6.05 -13.24 -11.82
CA GLY A 42 -5.19 -12.49 -12.73
C GLY A 42 -5.66 -12.39 -14.18
N GLN A 43 -6.83 -12.92 -14.49
CA GLN A 43 -7.38 -12.92 -15.84
C GLN A 43 -8.37 -11.75 -16.03
N GLU A 44 -9.65 -12.02 -16.23
CA GLU A 44 -10.67 -10.99 -16.47
C GLU A 44 -10.86 -10.06 -15.26
N GLU A 45 -10.68 -10.59 -14.05
CA GLU A 45 -10.84 -9.84 -12.81
C GLU A 45 -9.65 -8.96 -12.44
N LEU A 46 -8.53 -9.02 -13.16
CA LEU A 46 -7.35 -8.23 -12.81
C LEU A 46 -7.65 -6.73 -12.72
N GLU A 47 -8.53 -6.21 -13.55
CA GLU A 47 -8.89 -4.79 -13.53
C GLU A 47 -9.64 -4.33 -12.27
N ARG A 48 -10.11 -5.27 -11.43
CA ARG A 48 -10.73 -4.95 -10.14
C ARG A 48 -9.76 -4.25 -9.18
N VAL A 49 -8.44 -4.50 -9.31
CA VAL A 49 -7.43 -3.86 -8.44
C VAL A 49 -7.39 -2.33 -8.56
N GLU A 50 -8.00 -1.78 -9.62
CA GLU A 50 -8.08 -0.34 -9.89
C GLU A 50 -9.43 0.30 -9.49
N ILE A 51 -10.35 -0.45 -8.86
CA ILE A 51 -11.66 0.10 -8.48
C ILE A 51 -11.49 1.19 -7.42
N TRP A 52 -10.53 1.01 -6.51
CA TRP A 52 -10.27 1.92 -5.40
C TRP A 52 -8.80 2.34 -5.33
N GLY A 53 -8.54 3.44 -4.63
CA GLY A 53 -7.18 3.89 -4.36
C GLY A 53 -6.67 4.93 -5.36
N PHE A 54 -5.38 4.95 -5.61
CA PHE A 54 -4.73 5.95 -6.47
C PHE A 54 -5.14 5.89 -7.95
N SER A 55 -5.73 4.82 -8.42
CA SER A 55 -6.09 4.64 -9.83
C SER A 55 -6.90 5.79 -10.42
N HIS A 56 -7.75 6.45 -9.62
CA HIS A 56 -8.53 7.59 -10.09
C HIS A 56 -7.66 8.82 -10.39
N LEU A 57 -6.57 9.05 -9.64
CA LEU A 57 -5.61 10.12 -9.93
C LEU A 57 -4.83 9.82 -11.22
N LEU A 58 -4.41 8.56 -11.38
CA LEU A 58 -3.55 8.13 -12.48
C LEU A 58 -4.21 8.20 -13.85
N LYS A 59 -5.54 8.17 -13.88
CA LYS A 59 -6.33 8.35 -15.11
C LYS A 59 -6.37 9.81 -15.58
N ALA A 60 -6.09 10.76 -14.70
CA ALA A 60 -6.24 12.18 -14.94
C ALA A 60 -4.92 12.95 -15.02
N GLY A 61 -3.80 12.38 -14.56
CA GLY A 61 -2.53 13.10 -14.41
C GLY A 61 -1.28 12.28 -14.70
N GLU A 62 -0.14 12.98 -14.73
CA GLU A 62 1.20 12.43 -14.78
C GLU A 62 1.85 12.61 -13.40
N TYR A 63 2.52 11.55 -12.90
CA TYR A 63 3.16 11.55 -11.59
C TYR A 63 4.59 11.02 -11.69
N PRO A 64 5.54 11.55 -10.90
CA PRO A 64 6.96 11.22 -11.00
C PRO A 64 7.31 9.93 -10.24
N CYS A 65 6.49 8.90 -10.35
CA CYS A 65 6.69 7.61 -9.70
C CYS A 65 5.94 6.50 -10.44
N MET A 66 6.42 5.27 -10.30
CA MET A 66 5.70 4.08 -10.75
C MET A 66 4.67 3.66 -9.70
N PHE A 67 3.52 3.19 -10.15
CA PHE A 67 2.52 2.52 -9.32
C PHE A 67 2.38 1.05 -9.72
N ALA A 68 2.25 0.17 -8.73
CA ALA A 68 1.98 -1.24 -8.94
C ALA A 68 0.78 -1.69 -8.10
N PHE A 69 -0.20 -2.31 -8.76
CA PHE A 69 -1.45 -2.82 -8.17
C PHE A 69 -1.49 -4.33 -8.34
N PRO A 70 -0.85 -5.13 -7.45
CA PRO A 70 -0.91 -6.57 -7.53
C PRO A 70 -2.31 -7.10 -7.16
N GLN A 71 -2.68 -8.27 -7.71
CA GLN A 71 -3.91 -8.97 -7.35
C GLN A 71 -3.62 -10.17 -6.44
N CYS A 72 -4.24 -10.18 -5.27
CA CYS A 72 -4.21 -11.31 -4.34
C CYS A 72 -5.08 -12.44 -4.88
N PRO A 73 -4.61 -13.70 -4.84
CA PRO A 73 -5.42 -14.85 -5.20
C PRO A 73 -6.72 -14.99 -4.38
N GLU A 74 -7.74 -15.63 -4.94
CA GLU A 74 -9.07 -15.74 -4.33
C GLU A 74 -9.08 -16.54 -3.01
N ASP A 75 -8.20 -17.52 -2.90
CA ASP A 75 -8.13 -18.49 -1.80
C ASP A 75 -7.28 -18.05 -0.61
N THR A 76 -6.77 -16.80 -0.62
CA THR A 76 -5.86 -16.30 0.40
C THR A 76 -6.11 -14.82 0.72
N PHE A 77 -5.22 -14.22 1.51
CA PHE A 77 -5.27 -12.82 1.91
C PHE A 77 -3.84 -12.27 2.10
N TRP A 78 -3.67 -10.95 2.01
CA TRP A 78 -2.37 -10.29 1.96
C TRP A 78 -1.46 -10.62 3.15
N ALA A 79 -2.00 -10.66 4.38
CA ALA A 79 -1.19 -10.95 5.58
C ALA A 79 -0.62 -12.39 5.60
N ALA A 80 -1.19 -13.32 4.82
CA ALA A 80 -0.65 -14.65 4.60
C ALA A 80 0.35 -14.72 3.43
N ARG A 81 0.54 -13.63 2.71
CA ARG A 81 1.36 -13.56 1.49
C ARG A 81 2.53 -12.57 1.60
N VAL A 82 2.97 -12.27 2.82
CA VAL A 82 4.04 -11.30 3.08
C VAL A 82 5.32 -11.62 2.29
N GLU A 83 5.79 -12.86 2.31
CA GLU A 83 6.96 -13.29 1.55
C GLU A 83 6.77 -13.10 0.04
N SER A 84 5.55 -13.37 -0.47
CA SER A 84 5.24 -13.15 -1.89
C SER A 84 5.20 -11.66 -2.24
N ILE A 85 4.75 -10.79 -1.32
CA ILE A 85 4.79 -9.32 -1.51
C ILE A 85 6.24 -8.85 -1.58
N LEU A 86 7.11 -9.31 -0.68
CA LEU A 86 8.52 -8.95 -0.68
C LEU A 86 9.21 -9.43 -1.97
N ARG A 87 8.96 -10.67 -2.39
CA ARG A 87 9.43 -11.19 -3.68
C ARG A 87 8.92 -10.36 -4.86
N PHE A 88 7.67 -9.93 -4.85
CA PHE A 88 7.11 -9.07 -5.89
C PHE A 88 7.85 -7.73 -5.98
N ILE A 89 8.20 -7.14 -4.83
CA ILE A 89 9.01 -5.91 -4.76
C ILE A 89 10.39 -6.14 -5.40
N ASP A 90 11.06 -7.26 -5.08
CA ASP A 90 12.36 -7.60 -5.66
C ASP A 90 12.27 -7.74 -7.18
N GLN A 91 11.22 -8.39 -7.69
CA GLN A 91 10.97 -8.52 -9.12
C GLN A 91 10.73 -7.17 -9.81
N LEU A 92 10.02 -6.23 -9.16
CA LEU A 92 9.84 -4.89 -9.68
C LEU A 92 11.17 -4.12 -9.75
N ILE A 93 12.03 -4.26 -8.74
CA ILE A 93 13.37 -3.64 -8.73
C ILE A 93 14.25 -4.21 -9.85
N GLU A 94 14.18 -5.52 -10.10
CA GLU A 94 14.93 -6.16 -11.18
C GLU A 94 14.45 -5.76 -12.59
N ALA A 95 13.13 -5.57 -12.75
CA ALA A 95 12.52 -5.31 -14.05
C ALA A 95 12.47 -3.83 -14.43
N TYR A 96 12.52 -2.92 -13.46
CA TYR A 96 12.38 -1.48 -13.63
C TYR A 96 13.50 -0.74 -12.91
N ASP A 97 13.83 0.45 -13.40
CA ASP A 97 14.83 1.31 -12.75
C ASP A 97 14.23 2.02 -11.52
N ILE A 98 14.07 1.26 -10.43
CA ILE A 98 13.44 1.72 -9.18
C ILE A 98 14.48 2.32 -8.23
N ASP A 99 14.14 3.47 -7.63
CA ASP A 99 14.88 4.03 -6.48
C ASP A 99 14.50 3.23 -5.22
N GLU A 100 15.37 2.32 -4.84
CA GLU A 100 15.17 1.45 -3.67
C GLU A 100 15.05 2.22 -2.36
N ASP A 101 15.52 3.46 -2.30
CA ASP A 101 15.33 4.34 -1.14
C ASP A 101 13.96 5.03 -1.12
N ARG A 102 13.16 4.90 -2.18
CA ARG A 102 11.83 5.53 -2.31
C ARG A 102 10.76 4.51 -2.70
N ILE A 103 10.64 3.45 -1.90
CA ILE A 103 9.58 2.44 -2.02
C ILE A 103 8.53 2.69 -0.94
N TYR A 104 7.28 2.82 -1.36
CA TYR A 104 6.14 3.10 -0.50
C TYR A 104 5.10 1.98 -0.60
N LEU A 105 4.49 1.64 0.53
CA LEU A 105 3.46 0.61 0.59
C LEU A 105 2.18 1.17 1.20
N THR A 106 1.07 0.93 0.54
CA THR A 106 -0.26 1.25 1.04
C THR A 106 -1.24 0.13 0.74
N GLY A 107 -2.39 0.16 1.35
CA GLY A 107 -3.46 -0.77 1.05
C GLY A 107 -4.68 -0.52 1.91
N LEU A 108 -5.84 -0.95 1.42
CA LEU A 108 -7.13 -0.71 2.08
C LEU A 108 -7.73 -2.02 2.62
N SER A 109 -8.36 -1.98 3.79
CA SER A 109 -9.04 -3.12 4.40
C SER A 109 -8.11 -4.34 4.52
N MET A 110 -8.37 -5.43 3.81
CA MET A 110 -7.45 -6.58 3.69
C MET A 110 -6.04 -6.14 3.30
N GLY A 111 -5.90 -5.17 2.37
CA GLY A 111 -4.63 -4.56 1.98
C GLY A 111 -4.01 -3.70 3.09
N GLY A 112 -4.81 -3.08 3.94
CA GLY A 112 -4.35 -2.36 5.13
C GLY A 112 -3.67 -3.29 6.13
N PHE A 113 -4.22 -4.47 6.37
CA PHE A 113 -3.55 -5.54 7.12
C PHE A 113 -2.25 -5.98 6.42
N GLY A 114 -2.32 -6.23 5.11
CA GLY A 114 -1.14 -6.58 4.31
C GLY A 114 -0.02 -5.54 4.43
N THR A 115 -0.36 -4.25 4.42
CA THR A 115 0.58 -3.14 4.59
C THR A 115 1.28 -3.21 5.95
N TRP A 116 0.53 -3.32 7.05
CA TRP A 116 1.10 -3.45 8.38
C TRP A 116 2.02 -4.67 8.51
N TYR A 117 1.51 -5.87 8.13
CA TYR A 117 2.27 -7.12 8.28
C TYR A 117 3.53 -7.15 7.42
N THR A 118 3.47 -6.64 6.19
CA THR A 118 4.64 -6.60 5.30
C THR A 118 5.70 -5.64 5.82
N ALA A 119 5.29 -4.45 6.28
CA ALA A 119 6.22 -3.48 6.85
C ALA A 119 6.86 -3.98 8.16
N MET A 120 6.10 -4.70 9.00
CA MET A 120 6.65 -5.33 10.20
C MET A 120 7.67 -6.44 9.91
N ALA A 121 7.48 -7.18 8.82
CA ALA A 121 8.38 -8.26 8.42
C ALA A 121 9.68 -7.74 7.78
N ALA A 122 9.64 -6.57 7.15
CA ALA A 122 10.78 -5.98 6.45
C ALA A 122 10.78 -4.43 6.58
N PRO A 123 11.01 -3.89 7.80
CA PRO A 123 10.90 -2.46 8.06
C PRO A 123 11.85 -1.61 7.21
N ASP A 124 13.03 -2.13 6.90
CA ASP A 124 14.06 -1.40 6.13
C ASP A 124 13.77 -1.34 4.61
N ARG A 125 12.68 -1.96 4.16
CA ARG A 125 12.32 -1.95 2.72
C ARG A 125 11.59 -0.68 2.31
N PHE A 126 10.95 0.03 3.22
CA PHE A 126 10.03 1.10 2.91
C PHE A 126 10.52 2.47 3.38
N ALA A 127 10.37 3.47 2.52
CA ALA A 127 10.60 4.87 2.87
C ALA A 127 9.45 5.44 3.70
N ALA A 128 8.22 4.99 3.46
CA ALA A 128 7.02 5.28 4.25
C ALA A 128 5.91 4.28 3.92
N ILE A 129 4.94 4.14 4.82
CA ILE A 129 3.74 3.31 4.59
C ILE A 129 2.45 4.04 4.95
N ALA A 130 1.35 3.69 4.25
CA ALA A 130 0.03 4.24 4.54
C ALA A 130 -1.04 3.14 4.62
N PRO A 131 -1.21 2.47 5.77
CA PRO A 131 -2.26 1.49 5.97
C PRO A 131 -3.63 2.14 6.16
N VAL A 132 -4.65 1.67 5.43
CA VAL A 132 -6.01 2.21 5.43
C VAL A 132 -7.00 1.17 5.95
N CYS A 133 -7.77 1.50 6.98
CA CYS A 133 -8.77 0.65 7.66
C CYS A 133 -8.32 -0.80 7.86
N GLY A 134 -7.11 -0.99 8.39
CA GLY A 134 -6.51 -2.28 8.69
C GLY A 134 -5.93 -2.32 10.10
N GLY A 135 -5.15 -3.34 10.39
CA GLY A 135 -4.46 -3.51 11.66
C GLY A 135 -3.25 -4.43 11.55
N GLY A 136 -2.43 -4.46 12.59
CA GLY A 136 -1.24 -5.29 12.68
C GLY A 136 -1.07 -5.89 14.08
N MET A 137 0.13 -6.40 14.34
CA MET A 137 0.53 -6.91 15.66
C MET A 137 1.02 -5.75 16.52
N ALA A 138 0.13 -5.06 17.23
CA ALA A 138 0.48 -3.86 17.98
C ALA A 138 1.59 -4.09 19.01
N TRP A 139 1.69 -5.30 19.59
CA TRP A 139 2.77 -5.67 20.52
C TRP A 139 4.16 -5.64 19.86
N ASN A 140 4.25 -5.69 18.53
CA ASN A 140 5.48 -5.66 17.74
C ASN A 140 5.63 -4.37 16.92
N ALA A 141 4.86 -3.31 17.22
CA ALA A 141 4.87 -2.08 16.43
C ALA A 141 6.18 -1.29 16.53
N ASP A 142 7.03 -1.57 17.51
CA ASP A 142 8.32 -0.95 17.71
C ASP A 142 9.37 -1.29 16.63
N VAL A 143 9.12 -2.31 15.80
CA VAL A 143 9.99 -2.61 14.64
C VAL A 143 9.79 -1.63 13.49
N LEU A 144 8.70 -0.84 13.48
CA LEU A 144 8.35 0.08 12.39
C LEU A 144 9.18 1.37 12.49
N THR A 145 10.32 1.42 11.84
CA THR A 145 11.26 2.54 11.88
C THR A 145 11.00 3.64 10.85
N MET A 146 10.18 3.34 9.82
CA MET A 146 9.79 4.29 8.79
C MET A 146 8.60 5.17 9.23
N PRO A 147 8.40 6.36 8.62
CA PRO A 147 7.19 7.15 8.76
C PRO A 147 5.92 6.37 8.38
N VAL A 148 4.89 6.50 9.20
CA VAL A 148 3.58 5.86 8.99
C VAL A 148 2.48 6.90 8.99
N TRP A 149 1.59 6.87 8.00
CA TRP A 149 0.35 7.62 8.02
C TRP A 149 -0.84 6.69 7.96
N ALA A 150 -1.43 6.39 9.11
CA ALA A 150 -2.59 5.50 9.22
C ALA A 150 -3.91 6.25 9.02
N PHE A 151 -4.89 5.57 8.42
CA PHE A 151 -6.22 6.10 8.15
C PHE A 151 -7.31 5.12 8.60
N HIS A 152 -8.36 5.60 9.28
CA HIS A 152 -9.49 4.76 9.66
C HIS A 152 -10.79 5.57 9.86
N GLY A 153 -11.92 4.99 9.47
CA GLY A 153 -13.24 5.53 9.81
C GLY A 153 -13.61 5.16 11.25
N ALA A 154 -14.04 6.14 12.04
CA ALA A 154 -14.37 5.91 13.44
C ALA A 154 -15.60 5.00 13.65
N GLU A 155 -16.49 4.93 12.64
CA GLU A 155 -17.71 4.13 12.65
C GLU A 155 -17.62 2.88 11.76
N ASP A 156 -16.39 2.41 11.50
CA ASP A 156 -16.15 1.21 10.71
C ASP A 156 -16.71 -0.04 11.42
N LYS A 157 -17.68 -0.70 10.78
CA LYS A 157 -18.35 -1.91 11.27
C LYS A 157 -17.79 -3.20 10.67
N SER A 158 -16.93 -3.10 9.67
CA SER A 158 -16.31 -4.26 9.01
C SER A 158 -14.94 -4.58 9.62
N VAL A 159 -14.12 -3.56 9.83
CA VAL A 159 -12.85 -3.63 10.55
C VAL A 159 -12.92 -2.60 11.67
N ALA A 160 -13.03 -3.06 12.90
CA ALA A 160 -13.15 -2.15 14.04
C ALA A 160 -11.99 -1.17 14.11
N VAL A 161 -12.28 0.12 14.29
CA VAL A 161 -11.28 1.21 14.36
C VAL A 161 -10.18 0.94 15.38
N PHE A 162 -10.50 0.16 16.41
CA PHE A 162 -9.57 -0.33 17.43
C PHE A 162 -8.28 -0.93 16.83
N HIS A 163 -8.37 -1.60 15.68
CA HIS A 163 -7.18 -2.19 15.04
C HIS A 163 -6.10 -1.15 14.67
N SER A 164 -6.51 0.01 14.15
CA SER A 164 -5.59 1.11 13.90
C SER A 164 -5.27 1.90 15.17
N ASP A 165 -6.26 2.11 16.05
CA ASP A 165 -6.05 2.84 17.31
C ASP A 165 -4.95 2.18 18.15
N ASP A 166 -4.95 0.83 18.28
CA ASP A 166 -3.94 0.09 19.05
C ASP A 166 -2.55 0.17 18.41
N MET A 167 -2.45 0.02 17.09
CA MET A 167 -1.18 0.20 16.36
C MET A 167 -0.59 1.57 16.60
N VAL A 168 -1.38 2.63 16.40
CA VAL A 168 -0.97 4.02 16.56
C VAL A 168 -0.59 4.35 18.01
N ALA A 169 -1.38 3.88 18.97
CA ALA A 169 -1.09 4.07 20.38
C ALA A 169 0.25 3.44 20.78
N ARG A 170 0.54 2.23 20.26
CA ARG A 170 1.79 1.54 20.54
C ARG A 170 2.98 2.25 19.88
N MET A 171 2.85 2.66 18.62
CA MET A 171 3.90 3.44 17.94
C MET A 171 4.22 4.74 18.69
N ARG A 172 3.21 5.50 19.10
CA ARG A 172 3.38 6.74 19.88
C ARG A 172 4.07 6.48 21.23
N LYS A 173 3.73 5.38 21.90
CA LYS A 173 4.39 4.98 23.16
C LYS A 173 5.89 4.74 22.98
N HIS A 174 6.32 4.28 21.81
CA HIS A 174 7.73 4.08 21.47
C HIS A 174 8.39 5.30 20.81
N GLY A 175 7.69 6.44 20.70
CA GLY A 175 8.22 7.66 20.09
C GLY A 175 8.45 7.57 18.57
N LEU A 176 7.75 6.65 17.90
CA LEU A 176 7.86 6.43 16.47
C LEU A 176 7.07 7.48 15.67
N ASP A 177 7.50 7.73 14.43
CA ASP A 177 6.88 8.70 13.53
C ASP A 177 5.56 8.15 12.97
N VAL A 178 4.43 8.56 13.56
CA VAL A 178 3.10 8.14 13.14
C VAL A 178 2.11 9.29 13.09
N ARG A 179 1.61 9.58 11.87
CA ARG A 179 0.44 10.41 11.61
C ARG A 179 -0.80 9.52 11.58
N TYR A 180 -1.92 10.00 12.13
CA TYR A 180 -3.17 9.25 12.15
C TYR A 180 -4.35 10.14 11.79
N SER A 181 -5.04 9.79 10.71
CA SER A 181 -6.30 10.40 10.27
C SER A 181 -7.46 9.47 10.63
N ARG A 182 -8.07 9.73 11.79
CA ARG A 182 -9.27 9.06 12.26
C ARG A 182 -10.48 9.93 11.93
N PHE A 183 -11.37 9.43 11.07
CA PHE A 183 -12.48 10.21 10.55
C PHE A 183 -13.77 9.91 11.28
N ASP A 184 -14.28 10.85 12.07
CA ASP A 184 -15.58 10.75 12.74
C ASP A 184 -16.71 10.73 11.70
N GLY A 185 -17.74 9.93 11.95
CA GLY A 185 -18.91 9.75 11.07
C GLY A 185 -18.60 8.96 9.78
N VAL A 186 -17.40 8.39 9.64
CA VAL A 186 -17.00 7.63 8.46
C VAL A 186 -16.94 6.14 8.78
N GLY A 187 -17.52 5.32 7.91
CA GLY A 187 -17.51 3.86 8.00
C GLY A 187 -16.28 3.23 7.33
N HIS A 188 -16.47 1.98 6.85
CA HIS A 188 -15.39 1.19 6.24
C HIS A 188 -14.82 1.80 4.97
N ASP A 189 -15.59 2.58 4.24
CA ASP A 189 -15.20 3.15 2.94
C ASP A 189 -14.30 4.41 3.04
N VAL A 190 -13.53 4.53 4.11
CA VAL A 190 -12.59 5.63 4.39
C VAL A 190 -11.58 5.87 3.26
N TRP A 191 -11.27 4.85 2.46
CA TRP A 191 -10.36 4.98 1.30
C TRP A 191 -10.82 6.00 0.27
N LYS A 192 -12.12 6.34 0.22
CA LYS A 192 -12.65 7.42 -0.63
C LYS A 192 -12.18 8.82 -0.23
N LYS A 193 -11.63 8.96 0.99
CA LYS A 193 -11.10 10.20 1.57
C LYS A 193 -9.57 10.15 1.78
N THR A 194 -8.92 9.10 1.36
CA THR A 194 -7.51 8.83 1.71
C THR A 194 -6.58 8.97 0.51
N TYR A 195 -6.97 8.39 -0.62
CA TYR A 195 -6.10 8.31 -1.79
C TYR A 195 -6.24 9.58 -2.65
N ASP A 196 -5.49 10.60 -2.30
CA ASP A 196 -5.46 11.90 -2.94
C ASP A 196 -4.02 12.38 -3.18
N GLU A 197 -3.87 13.57 -3.73
CA GLU A 197 -2.56 14.18 -3.96
C GLU A 197 -1.82 14.51 -2.66
N GLU A 198 -2.51 14.75 -1.55
CA GLU A 198 -1.87 15.00 -0.26
C GLU A 198 -1.11 13.76 0.21
N LEU A 199 -1.73 12.58 0.16
CA LEU A 199 -1.07 11.33 0.51
C LEU A 199 0.09 11.02 -0.44
N LEU A 200 -0.09 11.21 -1.76
CA LEU A 200 0.98 10.98 -2.72
C LEU A 200 2.17 11.91 -2.48
N ASN A 201 1.91 13.21 -2.28
CA ASN A 201 2.96 14.18 -1.98
C ASN A 201 3.66 13.88 -0.66
N TRP A 202 2.92 13.39 0.35
CA TRP A 202 3.52 12.95 1.60
C TRP A 202 4.47 11.77 1.37
N PHE A 203 4.11 10.75 0.60
CA PHE A 203 5.03 9.67 0.24
C PHE A 203 6.30 10.22 -0.39
N LEU A 204 6.18 11.03 -1.44
CA LEU A 204 7.32 11.51 -2.23
C LEU A 204 8.30 12.40 -1.45
N GLN A 205 7.91 12.92 -0.27
CA GLN A 205 8.78 13.67 0.63
C GLN A 205 9.71 12.75 1.45
N HIS A 206 9.40 11.45 1.56
CA HIS A 206 10.17 10.52 2.36
C HIS A 206 11.17 9.73 1.52
N LYS A 207 12.33 9.49 2.12
CA LYS A 207 13.39 8.63 1.59
C LYS A 207 13.95 7.81 2.75
N LYS A 208 14.37 6.57 2.50
CA LYS A 208 15.08 5.77 3.51
C LYS A 208 16.31 6.51 4.03
N LYS A 209 16.56 6.39 5.30
CA LYS A 209 17.73 6.99 5.98
C LYS A 209 18.96 6.14 5.80
#